data_4e09935ebe57225e1149f03473a327e1
#
_entry.id   4e09935ebe57225e1149f03473a327e1
#
_cell.length_a   1.000
_cell.length_b   1.000
_cell.length_c   1.000
_cell.angle_alpha   90.00
_cell.angle_beta   90.00
_cell.angle_gamma   90.00
#
_symmetry.space_group_name_H-M   'P 1'
#
loop_
_entity.id
_entity.type
_entity.pdbx_description
1 polymer ?
#
loop_
_entity_poly.entity_id
_entity_poly.type
_entity_poly.pdbx_seq_one_letter_code
_entity_poly.pdbx_strand_id
1 'polypeptide(L)'
;YDNNDMLQTVLPSIMENDSQLQVVQANISDSKLYMRFKSLVHTGAGANVADVMSNGVGFSNSETGQGSVTAYQLFWTLACLNGMQTENKTRSSHITSARDSDDWGLLSGEAQEADNRALNLKLRDLVEAYSSREMFDQVLDQMKAAAADTIEGEYSVADTVNNLGTVMRLTKKETSNVLDGLMNTIGQAGYENHRPLSRATLINAVTAAGNKCDADHTDDYQRLGGRLLNIAPKDWNRIAA
;
A
#
# COMPACT_ATOMS: atom_id res chain seq x y z
N TYR A 1 19.02 -2.87 -13.01
CA TYR A 1 18.97 -3.18 -11.57
C TYR A 1 18.10 -4.41 -11.37
N ASP A 2 18.69 -5.48 -10.91
CA ASP A 2 17.99 -6.74 -10.79
C ASP A 2 17.34 -6.93 -9.40
N ASN A 3 16.51 -7.95 -9.28
CA ASN A 3 15.80 -8.26 -8.03
C ASN A 3 16.76 -8.68 -6.92
N ASN A 4 17.86 -9.37 -7.26
CA ASN A 4 18.85 -9.80 -6.29
C ASN A 4 19.61 -8.61 -5.70
N ASP A 5 20.03 -7.65 -6.51
CA ASP A 5 20.66 -6.40 -6.05
C ASP A 5 19.77 -5.63 -5.11
N MET A 6 18.47 -5.52 -5.44
CA MET A 6 17.49 -4.90 -4.56
C MET A 6 17.40 -5.62 -3.21
N LEU A 7 17.27 -6.93 -3.22
CA LEU A 7 17.14 -7.73 -1.99
C LEU A 7 18.39 -7.66 -1.12
N GLN A 8 19.58 -7.74 -1.72
CA GLN A 8 20.85 -7.61 -0.99
C GLN A 8 21.02 -6.25 -0.34
N THR A 9 20.42 -5.22 -0.89
CA THR A 9 20.43 -3.85 -0.32
C THR A 9 19.39 -3.68 0.77
N VAL A 10 18.17 -4.12 0.52
CA VAL A 10 17.00 -3.84 1.35
C VAL A 10 16.97 -4.72 2.61
N LEU A 11 17.25 -6.02 2.49
CA LEU A 11 17.13 -6.95 3.62
C LEU A 11 18.04 -6.60 4.80
N PRO A 12 19.35 -6.31 4.61
CA PRO A 12 20.20 -5.89 5.72
C PRO A 12 19.68 -4.61 6.40
N SER A 13 19.27 -3.62 5.59
CA SER A 13 18.74 -2.34 6.11
C SER A 13 17.46 -2.53 6.93
N ILE A 14 16.58 -3.43 6.50
CA ILE A 14 15.37 -3.81 7.25
C ILE A 14 15.76 -4.41 8.60
N MET A 15 16.70 -5.36 8.61
CA MET A 15 17.13 -6.06 9.83
C MET A 15 17.84 -5.11 10.82
N GLU A 16 18.54 -4.10 10.32
CA GLU A 16 19.18 -3.07 11.15
C GLU A 16 18.17 -2.12 11.79
N ASN A 17 17.13 -1.70 11.05
CA ASN A 17 16.14 -0.72 11.52
C ASN A 17 14.99 -1.34 12.33
N ASP A 18 14.54 -2.52 11.96
CA ASP A 18 13.52 -3.27 12.70
C ASP A 18 13.77 -4.77 12.57
N SER A 19 14.51 -5.33 13.53
CA SER A 19 14.82 -6.76 13.57
C SER A 19 13.60 -7.68 13.72
N GLN A 20 12.42 -7.10 13.97
CA GLN A 20 11.14 -7.83 14.10
C GLN A 20 10.22 -7.61 12.89
N LEU A 21 10.73 -7.06 11.79
CA LEU A 21 10.01 -7.03 10.53
C LEU A 21 9.82 -8.45 9.97
N GLN A 22 8.59 -8.79 9.68
CA GLN A 22 8.24 -10.08 9.08
C GLN A 22 7.87 -9.91 7.61
N VAL A 23 8.34 -10.83 6.76
CA VAL A 23 7.84 -10.96 5.39
C VAL A 23 6.38 -11.40 5.44
N VAL A 24 5.47 -10.59 4.93
CA VAL A 24 4.06 -10.94 4.78
C VAL A 24 3.80 -11.53 3.41
N GLN A 25 4.47 -10.98 2.39
CA GLN A 25 4.25 -11.37 1.02
C GLN A 25 5.53 -11.20 0.21
N ALA A 26 5.83 -12.22 -0.59
CA ALA A 26 6.87 -12.20 -1.61
C ALA A 26 6.28 -12.84 -2.88
N ASN A 27 5.97 -12.03 -3.87
CA ASN A 27 5.33 -12.48 -5.10
C ASN A 27 6.09 -11.97 -6.32
N ILE A 28 6.16 -12.82 -7.33
CA ILE A 28 6.67 -12.47 -8.65
C ILE A 28 5.50 -12.61 -9.61
N SER A 29 5.18 -11.53 -10.34
CA SER A 29 4.33 -11.58 -11.53
C SER A 29 5.20 -11.70 -12.78
N ASP A 30 4.58 -11.76 -13.95
CA ASP A 30 5.31 -11.81 -15.23
C ASP A 30 6.20 -10.58 -15.47
N SER A 31 5.95 -9.48 -14.74
CA SER A 31 6.61 -8.21 -14.96
C SER A 31 7.33 -7.64 -13.75
N LYS A 32 6.98 -8.07 -12.52
CA LYS A 32 7.46 -7.44 -11.29
C LYS A 32 7.65 -8.40 -10.13
N LEU A 33 8.64 -8.08 -9.29
CA LEU A 33 8.77 -8.60 -7.93
C LEU A 33 8.05 -7.65 -6.96
N TYR A 34 7.29 -8.20 -6.01
CA TYR A 34 6.70 -7.51 -4.87
C TYR A 34 7.17 -8.15 -3.57
N MET A 35 7.72 -7.32 -2.68
CA MET A 35 8.10 -7.71 -1.33
C MET A 35 7.39 -6.81 -0.34
N ARG A 36 6.69 -7.40 0.64
CA ARG A 36 5.93 -6.68 1.65
C ARG A 36 6.25 -7.18 3.04
N PHE A 37 6.57 -6.26 3.90
CA PHE A 37 6.96 -6.51 5.28
C PHE A 37 5.99 -5.85 6.24
N LYS A 38 5.84 -6.42 7.44
CA LYS A 38 5.15 -5.77 8.57
C LYS A 38 6.02 -5.77 9.81
N SER A 39 5.93 -4.71 10.59
CA SER A 39 6.57 -4.59 11.90
C SER A 39 5.76 -5.34 12.97
N LEU A 40 6.45 -5.98 13.90
CA LEU A 40 5.83 -6.51 15.12
C LEU A 40 5.96 -5.54 16.31
N VAL A 41 6.80 -4.51 16.18
CA VAL A 41 7.08 -3.52 17.24
C VAL A 41 6.22 -2.28 17.06
N HIS A 42 6.15 -1.76 15.83
CA HIS A 42 5.41 -0.54 15.53
C HIS A 42 3.95 -0.88 15.27
N THR A 43 3.25 -1.14 16.37
CA THR A 43 1.81 -1.43 16.39
C THR A 43 1.07 -0.37 17.19
N GLY A 44 -0.22 -0.21 16.91
CA GLY A 44 -1.10 0.73 17.60
C GLY A 44 -2.55 0.31 17.50
N ALA A 45 -3.34 0.72 18.51
CA ALA A 45 -4.78 0.53 18.47
C ALA A 45 -5.40 1.52 17.48
N GLY A 46 -6.21 1.01 16.56
CA GLY A 46 -7.08 1.81 15.70
C GLY A 46 -8.27 2.40 16.48
N ALA A 47 -9.26 2.89 15.75
CA ALA A 47 -10.46 3.47 16.34
C ALA A 47 -11.38 2.42 16.96
N ASN A 48 -11.31 1.16 16.51
CA ASN A 48 -12.11 0.06 17.04
C ASN A 48 -11.24 -0.95 17.77
N VAL A 49 -11.83 -1.69 18.71
CA VAL A 49 -11.13 -2.66 19.57
C VAL A 49 -10.44 -3.78 18.76
N ALA A 50 -10.98 -4.10 17.58
CA ALA A 50 -10.41 -5.10 16.68
C ALA A 50 -9.31 -4.54 15.74
N ASP A 51 -9.16 -3.22 15.66
CA ASP A 51 -8.23 -2.56 14.74
C ASP A 51 -6.84 -2.42 15.37
N VAL A 52 -6.13 -3.52 15.53
CA VAL A 52 -4.69 -3.43 15.78
C VAL A 52 -4.00 -3.19 14.44
N MET A 53 -3.30 -2.07 14.36
CA MET A 53 -2.60 -1.64 13.15
C MET A 53 -1.10 -1.79 13.32
N SER A 54 -0.41 -2.05 12.23
CA SER A 54 1.04 -2.26 12.20
C SER A 54 1.66 -1.51 11.05
N ASN A 55 2.83 -0.94 11.29
CA ASN A 55 3.66 -0.36 10.24
C ASN A 55 4.24 -1.45 9.33
N GLY A 56 4.62 -1.06 8.13
CA GLY A 56 5.31 -1.94 7.20
C GLY A 56 5.99 -1.18 6.08
N VAL A 57 6.80 -1.90 5.33
CA VAL A 57 7.51 -1.38 4.17
C VAL A 57 7.26 -2.34 3.00
N GLY A 58 7.06 -1.79 1.82
CA GLY A 58 6.92 -2.55 0.60
C GLY A 58 7.88 -2.08 -0.47
N PHE A 59 8.26 -3.02 -1.33
CA PHE A 59 9.12 -2.79 -2.47
C PHE A 59 8.55 -3.47 -3.70
N SER A 60 8.73 -2.84 -4.84
CA SER A 60 8.52 -3.49 -6.12
C SER A 60 9.63 -3.13 -7.09
N ASN A 61 10.02 -4.08 -7.92
CA ASN A 61 11.00 -3.90 -8.99
C ASN A 61 10.56 -4.64 -10.25
N SER A 62 10.95 -4.14 -11.42
CA SER A 62 10.73 -4.78 -12.70
C SER A 62 12.05 -4.96 -13.44
N GLU A 63 12.49 -6.19 -13.59
CA GLU A 63 13.66 -6.53 -14.42
C GLU A 63 13.37 -6.45 -15.91
N THR A 64 12.07 -6.49 -16.27
CA THR A 64 11.62 -6.44 -17.66
C THR A 64 11.49 -5.02 -18.21
N GLY A 65 11.82 -4.01 -17.41
CA GLY A 65 11.69 -2.59 -17.79
C GLY A 65 10.25 -2.06 -17.79
N GLN A 66 9.29 -2.84 -17.32
CA GLN A 66 7.87 -2.43 -17.25
C GLN A 66 7.53 -1.64 -15.98
N GLY A 67 8.52 -1.24 -15.21
CA GLY A 67 8.34 -0.47 -13.99
C GLY A 67 9.66 0.01 -13.40
N SER A 68 9.55 0.95 -12.49
CA SER A 68 10.67 1.47 -11.70
C SER A 68 10.80 0.70 -10.40
N VAL A 69 12.00 0.74 -9.80
CA VAL A 69 12.15 0.39 -8.37
C VAL A 69 11.30 1.35 -7.56
N THR A 70 10.43 0.81 -6.73
CA THR A 70 9.54 1.60 -5.89
C THR A 70 9.65 1.10 -4.45
N ALA A 71 9.84 2.03 -3.52
CA ALA A 71 9.70 1.79 -2.08
C ALA A 71 8.49 2.59 -1.58
N TYR A 72 7.70 1.99 -0.70
CA TYR A 72 6.48 2.60 -0.16
C TYR A 72 6.23 2.14 1.27
N GLN A 73 5.64 3.01 2.06
CA GLN A 73 5.16 2.66 3.39
C GLN A 73 3.87 1.85 3.27
N LEU A 74 3.77 0.79 4.05
CA LEU A 74 2.58 -0.02 4.24
C LEU A 74 2.00 0.19 5.63
N PHE A 75 0.69 0.17 5.70
CA PHE A 75 -0.07 0.21 6.93
C PHE A 75 -1.02 -0.97 6.96
N TRP A 76 -0.80 -1.88 7.92
CA TRP A 76 -1.52 -3.14 8.02
C TRP A 76 -2.61 -3.07 9.06
N THR A 77 -3.82 -3.52 8.71
CA THR A 77 -4.85 -3.86 9.70
C THR A 77 -4.70 -5.34 10.03
N LEU A 78 -4.26 -5.67 11.24
CA LEU A 78 -3.83 -7.03 11.59
C LEU A 78 -4.98 -8.03 11.63
N ALA A 79 -6.19 -7.59 11.97
CA ALA A 79 -7.38 -8.45 12.01
C ALA A 79 -7.69 -9.08 10.65
N CYS A 80 -7.47 -8.34 9.56
CA CYS A 80 -7.82 -8.75 8.19
C CYS A 80 -6.59 -9.03 7.32
N LEU A 81 -5.38 -8.77 7.81
CA LEU A 81 -4.14 -8.75 7.03
C LEU A 81 -4.25 -7.86 5.77
N ASN A 82 -5.03 -6.80 5.87
CA ASN A 82 -5.20 -5.84 4.79
C ASN A 82 -4.07 -4.82 4.84
N GLY A 83 -3.28 -4.74 3.79
CA GLY A 83 -2.24 -3.74 3.65
C GLY A 83 -2.73 -2.54 2.85
N MET A 84 -2.54 -1.32 3.36
CA MET A 84 -2.76 -0.07 2.65
C MET A 84 -1.41 0.56 2.33
N GLN A 85 -1.17 0.94 1.08
CA GLN A 85 -0.02 1.77 0.73
C GLN A 85 -0.35 3.23 1.01
N THR A 86 0.47 3.90 1.81
CA THR A 86 0.33 5.35 1.96
C THR A 86 0.77 6.07 0.67
N GLU A 87 0.39 7.33 0.51
CA GLU A 87 0.85 8.13 -0.64
C GLU A 87 2.34 8.50 -0.54
N ASN A 88 2.94 8.27 0.62
CA ASN A 88 4.38 8.40 0.83
C ASN A 88 5.11 7.27 0.10
N LYS A 89 5.42 7.49 -1.15
CA LYS A 89 6.20 6.56 -1.96
C LYS A 89 7.25 7.28 -2.77
N THR A 90 8.39 6.65 -2.86
CA THR A 90 9.47 7.10 -3.72
C THR A 90 9.64 6.14 -4.88
N ARG A 91 9.70 6.67 -6.07
CA ARG A 91 9.97 5.94 -7.30
C ARG A 91 11.32 6.37 -7.82
N SER A 92 12.20 5.42 -8.09
CA SER A 92 13.43 5.66 -8.83
C SER A 92 13.39 4.84 -10.11
N SER A 93 13.41 5.50 -11.24
CA SER A 93 13.55 4.85 -12.54
C SER A 93 15.04 4.74 -12.86
N HIS A 94 15.47 3.53 -13.19
CA HIS A 94 16.79 3.28 -13.76
C HIS A 94 16.73 3.36 -15.27
N ILE A 95 17.73 4.00 -15.85
CA ILE A 95 17.93 4.04 -17.30
C ILE A 95 18.52 2.71 -17.82
N THR A 96 18.60 1.67 -17.00
CA THR A 96 19.23 0.39 -17.36
C THR A 96 18.45 -0.47 -18.32
N SER A 97 17.32 -0.08 -18.81
CA SER A 97 16.59 -0.93 -19.74
C SER A 97 15.95 -0.18 -20.89
N ALA A 98 16.67 0.68 -21.53
CA ALA A 98 16.46 0.82 -22.95
C ALA A 98 16.89 -0.52 -23.58
N ARG A 99 15.98 -1.49 -23.62
CA ARG A 99 16.15 -2.76 -24.35
C ARG A 99 16.12 -2.56 -25.87
N ASP A 100 16.09 -1.32 -26.34
CA ASP A 100 16.43 -1.03 -27.70
C ASP A 100 17.96 -1.17 -27.85
N SER A 101 18.33 -2.12 -28.64
CA SER A 101 19.67 -2.65 -28.87
C SER A 101 20.75 -1.62 -29.26
N ASP A 102 20.40 -0.37 -29.41
CA ASP A 102 21.30 0.69 -29.86
C ASP A 102 21.88 1.55 -28.72
N ASP A 103 21.31 1.52 -27.50
CA ASP A 103 21.77 2.37 -26.37
C ASP A 103 22.72 1.66 -25.39
N TRP A 104 23.08 0.41 -25.62
CA TRP A 104 23.97 -0.39 -24.76
C TRP A 104 25.42 0.12 -24.71
N GLY A 105 25.72 1.22 -25.27
CA GLY A 105 27.07 1.79 -25.31
C GLY A 105 27.19 3.22 -24.80
N LEU A 106 26.10 3.86 -24.40
CA LEU A 106 26.11 5.29 -24.04
C LEU A 106 26.65 5.56 -22.64
N LEU A 107 26.44 4.63 -21.69
CA LEU A 107 26.94 4.78 -20.32
C LEU A 107 28.11 3.85 -20.06
N SER A 108 29.17 4.39 -19.48
CA SER A 108 30.30 3.58 -18.99
C SER A 108 29.85 2.67 -17.83
N GLY A 109 30.55 1.55 -17.63
CA GLY A 109 30.31 0.67 -16.47
C GLY A 109 30.43 1.43 -15.14
N GLU A 110 31.37 2.38 -15.05
CA GLU A 110 31.56 3.24 -13.88
C GLU A 110 30.32 4.12 -13.61
N ALA A 111 29.70 4.67 -14.66
CA ALA A 111 28.47 5.46 -14.52
C ALA A 111 27.28 4.59 -14.05
N GLN A 112 27.17 3.35 -14.55
CA GLN A 112 26.15 2.40 -14.14
C GLN A 112 26.34 1.96 -12.67
N GLU A 113 27.57 1.69 -12.25
CA GLU A 113 27.89 1.37 -10.85
C GLU A 113 27.56 2.55 -9.90
N ALA A 114 27.87 3.80 -10.33
CA ALA A 114 27.56 4.99 -9.55
C ALA A 114 26.04 5.19 -9.39
N ASP A 115 25.25 4.95 -10.44
CA ASP A 115 23.80 5.06 -10.40
C ASP A 115 23.18 3.95 -9.50
N ASN A 116 23.63 2.72 -9.62
CA ASN A 116 23.22 1.62 -8.74
C ASN A 116 23.58 1.91 -7.28
N ARG A 117 24.75 2.44 -7.01
CA ARG A 117 25.16 2.83 -5.65
C ARG A 117 24.27 3.95 -5.08
N ALA A 118 23.95 4.94 -5.89
CA ALA A 118 23.03 6.01 -5.49
C ALA A 118 21.62 5.49 -5.19
N LEU A 119 21.13 4.53 -5.98
CA LEU A 119 19.85 3.87 -5.71
C LEU A 119 19.89 3.09 -4.41
N ASN A 120 20.93 2.31 -4.17
CA ASN A 120 21.08 1.52 -2.95
C ASN A 120 21.04 2.40 -1.70
N LEU A 121 21.72 3.55 -1.72
CA LEU A 121 21.67 4.52 -0.63
C LEU A 121 20.26 5.06 -0.43
N LYS A 122 19.57 5.46 -1.50
CA LYS A 122 18.18 5.92 -1.43
C LYS A 122 17.23 4.86 -0.85
N LEU A 123 17.39 3.61 -1.25
CA LEU A 123 16.55 2.52 -0.72
C LEU A 123 16.77 2.32 0.78
N ARG A 124 18.01 2.43 1.26
CA ARG A 124 18.33 2.35 2.69
C ARG A 124 17.69 3.49 3.47
N ASP A 125 17.83 4.73 3.00
CA ASP A 125 17.23 5.91 3.62
C ASP A 125 15.70 5.79 3.68
N LEU A 126 15.08 5.21 2.64
CA LEU A 126 13.63 4.98 2.59
C LEU A 126 13.18 3.88 3.55
N VAL A 127 13.95 2.82 3.71
CA VAL A 127 13.67 1.79 4.73
C VAL A 127 13.68 2.41 6.12
N GLU A 128 14.71 3.20 6.45
CA GLU A 128 14.82 3.89 7.73
C GLU A 128 13.62 4.81 7.96
N ALA A 129 13.29 5.67 6.99
CA ALA A 129 12.18 6.61 7.10
C ALA A 129 10.83 5.88 7.27
N TYR A 130 10.53 4.90 6.42
CA TYR A 130 9.23 4.20 6.44
C TYR A 130 9.10 3.22 7.61
N SER A 131 10.20 2.76 8.20
CA SER A 131 10.18 1.95 9.42
C SER A 131 10.06 2.79 10.68
N SER A 132 10.12 4.12 10.59
CA SER A 132 10.12 4.99 11.77
C SER A 132 8.78 5.00 12.51
N ARG A 133 8.85 5.13 13.83
CA ARG A 133 7.67 5.28 14.70
C ARG A 133 6.88 6.54 14.38
N GLU A 134 7.57 7.61 14.05
CA GLU A 134 6.94 8.90 13.73
C GLU A 134 6.04 8.79 12.49
N MET A 135 6.53 8.19 11.41
CA MET A 135 5.75 7.96 10.20
C MET A 135 4.55 7.06 10.45
N PHE A 136 4.71 6.05 11.30
CA PHE A 136 3.61 5.18 11.71
C PHE A 136 2.52 5.96 12.46
N ASP A 137 2.90 6.75 13.47
CA ASP A 137 1.96 7.51 14.30
C ASP A 137 1.17 8.53 13.47
N GLN A 138 1.80 9.18 12.48
CA GLN A 138 1.12 10.09 11.56
C GLN A 138 0.00 9.39 10.76
N VAL A 139 0.27 8.21 10.22
CA VAL A 139 -0.74 7.44 9.47
C VAL A 139 -1.82 6.89 10.41
N LEU A 140 -1.44 6.47 11.62
CA LEU A 140 -2.39 6.01 12.63
C LEU A 140 -3.39 7.10 13.01
N ASP A 141 -2.94 8.34 13.17
CA ASP A 141 -3.81 9.48 13.47
C ASP A 141 -4.72 9.83 12.29
N GLN A 142 -4.23 9.75 11.06
CA GLN A 142 -5.06 9.88 9.86
C GLN A 142 -6.15 8.79 9.78
N MET A 143 -5.81 7.54 10.13
CA MET A 143 -6.79 6.45 10.16
C MET A 143 -7.83 6.64 11.26
N LYS A 144 -7.45 7.15 12.44
CA LYS A 144 -8.40 7.53 13.50
C LYS A 144 -9.35 8.64 13.05
N ALA A 145 -8.82 9.67 12.36
CA ALA A 145 -9.64 10.72 11.76
C ALA A 145 -10.59 10.16 10.69
N ALA A 146 -10.12 9.24 9.84
CA ALA A 146 -10.97 8.57 8.85
C ALA A 146 -12.06 7.70 9.50
N ALA A 147 -11.82 7.16 10.68
CA ALA A 147 -12.84 6.40 11.43
C ALA A 147 -13.91 7.30 12.05
N ALA A 148 -13.54 8.54 12.41
CA ALA A 148 -14.50 9.55 12.88
C ALA A 148 -15.30 10.20 11.74
N ASP A 149 -14.82 10.08 10.50
CA ASP A 149 -15.47 10.63 9.30
C ASP A 149 -16.52 9.63 8.79
N THR A 150 -17.75 9.77 9.31
CA THR A 150 -18.86 8.82 9.13
C THR A 150 -19.89 9.32 8.13
N ILE A 151 -20.61 8.38 7.49
CA ILE A 151 -21.77 8.67 6.64
C ILE A 151 -22.98 8.82 7.54
N GLU A 152 -23.56 10.01 7.54
CA GLU A 152 -24.72 10.33 8.37
C GLU A 152 -26.05 10.10 7.63
N GLY A 153 -27.12 9.86 8.40
CA GLY A 153 -28.48 9.68 7.87
C GLY A 153 -28.79 8.29 7.34
N GLU A 154 -29.84 8.19 6.53
CA GLU A 154 -30.19 6.95 5.83
C GLU A 154 -29.35 6.83 4.54
N TYR A 155 -28.65 5.73 4.38
CA TYR A 155 -27.85 5.44 3.20
C TYR A 155 -27.97 3.97 2.79
N SER A 156 -27.78 3.71 1.51
CA SER A 156 -27.63 2.38 0.96
C SER A 156 -26.14 2.02 0.86
N VAL A 157 -25.75 0.89 1.44
CA VAL A 157 -24.38 0.36 1.33
C VAL A 157 -23.96 0.17 -0.13
N ALA A 158 -24.89 -0.32 -0.97
CA ALA A 158 -24.62 -0.54 -2.39
C ALA A 158 -24.44 0.81 -3.13
N ASP A 159 -25.24 1.83 -2.82
CA ASP A 159 -25.10 3.14 -3.45
C ASP A 159 -23.83 3.83 -3.01
N THR A 160 -23.46 3.74 -1.73
CA THR A 160 -22.17 4.26 -1.22
C THR A 160 -20.99 3.64 -1.97
N VAL A 161 -20.98 2.31 -2.17
CA VAL A 161 -19.91 1.63 -2.90
C VAL A 161 -19.95 2.00 -4.40
N ASN A 162 -21.11 2.18 -5.00
CA ASN A 162 -21.23 2.66 -6.39
C ASN A 162 -20.70 4.10 -6.55
N ASN A 163 -21.02 4.98 -5.58
CA ASN A 163 -20.48 6.33 -5.53
C ASN A 163 -18.96 6.32 -5.40
N LEU A 164 -18.42 5.48 -4.48
CA LEU A 164 -16.99 5.25 -4.35
C LEU A 164 -16.37 4.79 -5.68
N GLY A 165 -16.97 3.80 -6.33
CA GLY A 165 -16.53 3.31 -7.65
C GLY A 165 -16.48 4.43 -8.70
N THR A 166 -17.49 5.29 -8.72
CA THR A 166 -17.57 6.45 -9.64
C THR A 166 -16.48 7.47 -9.34
N VAL A 167 -16.29 7.85 -8.07
CA VAL A 167 -15.31 8.85 -7.65
C VAL A 167 -13.89 8.35 -7.89
N MET A 168 -13.63 7.08 -7.58
CA MET A 168 -12.31 6.46 -7.72
C MET A 168 -12.02 5.90 -9.12
N ARG A 169 -13.01 5.98 -10.02
CA ARG A 169 -12.95 5.50 -11.42
C ARG A 169 -12.71 3.99 -11.53
N LEU A 170 -13.40 3.23 -10.70
CA LEU A 170 -13.34 1.77 -10.73
C LEU A 170 -14.23 1.21 -11.85
N THR A 171 -13.83 0.09 -12.40
CA THR A 171 -14.69 -0.73 -13.26
C THR A 171 -15.83 -1.34 -12.44
N LYS A 172 -16.86 -1.83 -13.12
CA LYS A 172 -17.98 -2.54 -12.48
C LYS A 172 -17.50 -3.75 -11.67
N LYS A 173 -16.50 -4.48 -12.19
CA LYS A 173 -15.91 -5.65 -11.52
C LYS A 173 -15.18 -5.24 -10.25
N GLU A 174 -14.36 -4.21 -10.31
CA GLU A 174 -13.64 -3.69 -9.14
C GLU A 174 -14.60 -3.13 -8.09
N THR A 175 -15.64 -2.42 -8.49
CA THR A 175 -16.70 -1.95 -7.58
C THR A 175 -17.41 -3.11 -6.88
N SER A 176 -17.72 -4.19 -7.61
CA SER A 176 -18.30 -5.41 -7.02
C SER A 176 -17.33 -6.07 -6.03
N ASN A 177 -16.03 -6.15 -6.35
CA ASN A 177 -15.02 -6.68 -5.45
C ASN A 177 -14.92 -5.86 -4.14
N VAL A 178 -15.06 -4.53 -4.23
CA VAL A 178 -15.08 -3.65 -3.06
C VAL A 178 -16.33 -3.89 -2.22
N LEU A 179 -17.50 -4.10 -2.84
CA LEU A 179 -18.72 -4.45 -2.12
C LEU A 179 -18.56 -5.77 -1.36
N ASP A 180 -18.00 -6.79 -2.00
CA ASP A 180 -17.70 -8.08 -1.35
C ASP A 180 -16.67 -7.91 -0.22
N GLY A 181 -15.65 -7.06 -0.42
CA GLY A 181 -14.68 -6.69 0.61
C GLY A 181 -15.34 -6.01 1.80
N LEU A 182 -16.29 -5.10 1.56
CA LEU A 182 -17.05 -4.42 2.61
C LEU A 182 -17.93 -5.39 3.39
N MET A 183 -18.66 -6.27 2.72
CA MET A 183 -19.51 -7.28 3.37
C MET A 183 -18.70 -8.24 4.23
N ASN A 184 -17.52 -8.65 3.77
CA ASN A 184 -16.59 -9.46 4.56
C ASN A 184 -16.05 -8.69 5.77
N THR A 185 -15.70 -7.41 5.62
CA THR A 185 -15.21 -6.56 6.71
C THR A 185 -16.27 -6.38 7.79
N ILE A 186 -17.52 -6.05 7.41
CA ILE A 186 -18.64 -5.86 8.35
C ILE A 186 -19.01 -7.17 9.06
N GLY A 187 -18.83 -8.31 8.40
CA GLY A 187 -19.13 -9.63 8.97
C GLY A 187 -18.06 -10.18 9.92
N GLN A 188 -16.95 -9.49 10.14
CA GLN A 188 -15.90 -9.95 11.04
C GLN A 188 -16.19 -9.60 12.51
N ALA A 189 -15.73 -10.46 13.43
CA ALA A 189 -15.83 -10.21 14.86
C ALA A 189 -15.17 -8.87 15.25
N GLY A 190 -15.87 -8.04 15.97
CA GLY A 190 -15.46 -6.68 16.34
C GLY A 190 -15.92 -5.59 15.37
N TYR A 191 -16.54 -5.98 14.25
CA TYR A 191 -17.13 -5.06 13.27
C TYR A 191 -18.68 -5.09 13.25
N GLU A 192 -19.32 -5.87 14.13
CA GLU A 192 -20.78 -6.06 14.17
C GLU A 192 -21.55 -4.75 14.42
N ASN A 193 -20.90 -3.76 15.02
CA ASN A 193 -21.51 -2.47 15.37
C ASN A 193 -21.07 -1.31 14.47
N HIS A 194 -20.49 -1.60 13.29
CA HIS A 194 -20.04 -0.55 12.35
C HIS A 194 -21.20 0.14 11.64
N ARG A 195 -22.02 0.80 12.38
CA ARG A 195 -22.95 1.77 11.84
C ARG A 195 -22.84 3.07 12.67
N PRO A 196 -22.66 4.19 12.02
CA PRO A 196 -22.61 4.44 10.56
C PRO A 196 -21.30 3.97 9.91
N LEU A 197 -21.31 3.72 8.58
CA LEU A 197 -20.10 3.45 7.81
C LEU A 197 -19.15 4.66 7.90
N SER A 198 -17.87 4.39 8.04
CA SER A 198 -16.84 5.42 8.07
C SER A 198 -15.91 5.31 6.87
N ARG A 199 -15.13 6.36 6.63
CA ARG A 199 -14.07 6.34 5.62
C ARG A 199 -13.06 5.24 5.90
N ALA A 200 -12.70 4.98 7.16
CA ALA A 200 -11.82 3.88 7.54
C ALA A 200 -12.43 2.51 7.18
N THR A 201 -13.73 2.31 7.37
CA THR A 201 -14.42 1.08 6.96
C THR A 201 -14.33 0.86 5.44
N LEU A 202 -14.50 1.92 4.64
CA LEU A 202 -14.35 1.84 3.19
C LEU A 202 -12.89 1.59 2.76
N ILE A 203 -11.89 2.15 3.45
CA ILE A 203 -10.49 1.85 3.22
C ILE A 203 -10.21 0.36 3.45
N ASN A 204 -10.68 -0.20 4.56
CA ASN A 204 -10.54 -1.63 4.86
C ASN A 204 -11.27 -2.51 3.83
N ALA A 205 -12.44 -2.10 3.35
CA ALA A 205 -13.16 -2.82 2.31
C ALA A 205 -12.40 -2.85 0.98
N VAL A 206 -11.84 -1.72 0.57
CA VAL A 206 -11.02 -1.60 -0.64
C VAL A 206 -9.78 -2.48 -0.56
N THR A 207 -9.05 -2.43 0.55
CA THR A 207 -7.83 -3.22 0.73
C THR A 207 -8.13 -4.72 0.88
N ALA A 208 -9.26 -5.09 1.49
CA ALA A 208 -9.74 -6.47 1.58
C ALA A 208 -10.08 -7.06 0.20
N ALA A 209 -10.62 -6.25 -0.72
CA ALA A 209 -10.87 -6.67 -2.10
C ALA A 209 -9.59 -7.14 -2.80
N GLY A 210 -8.45 -6.50 -2.51
CA GLY A 210 -7.15 -6.85 -3.06
C GLY A 210 -6.62 -8.22 -2.59
N ASN A 211 -6.99 -8.70 -1.40
CA ASN A 211 -6.46 -9.95 -0.87
C ASN A 211 -6.82 -11.21 -1.68
N LYS A 212 -7.81 -11.11 -2.55
CA LYS A 212 -8.28 -12.21 -3.42
C LYS A 212 -7.74 -12.11 -4.85
N CYS A 213 -6.91 -11.12 -5.12
CA CYS A 213 -6.38 -10.82 -6.44
C CYS A 213 -4.93 -11.33 -6.60
N ASP A 214 -4.44 -11.31 -7.84
CA ASP A 214 -3.02 -11.47 -8.11
C ASP A 214 -2.20 -10.29 -7.54
N ALA A 215 -0.87 -10.39 -7.63
CA ALA A 215 0.03 -9.42 -6.99
C ALA A 215 -0.10 -7.99 -7.54
N ASP A 216 -0.34 -7.86 -8.85
CA ASP A 216 -0.47 -6.56 -9.52
C ASP A 216 -1.76 -5.87 -9.10
N HIS A 217 -2.89 -6.57 -9.14
CA HIS A 217 -4.17 -6.04 -8.70
C HIS A 217 -4.21 -5.80 -7.17
N THR A 218 -3.57 -6.66 -6.37
CA THR A 218 -3.42 -6.41 -4.92
C THR A 218 -2.73 -5.07 -4.67
N ASP A 219 -1.66 -4.78 -5.41
CA ASP A 219 -0.93 -3.52 -5.32
C ASP A 219 -1.81 -2.32 -5.68
N ASP A 220 -2.67 -2.45 -6.70
CA ASP A 220 -3.61 -1.41 -7.09
C ASP A 220 -4.66 -1.10 -6.01
N TYR A 221 -5.25 -2.14 -5.40
CA TYR A 221 -6.20 -1.97 -4.29
C TYR A 221 -5.54 -1.37 -3.03
N GLN A 222 -4.31 -1.77 -2.72
CA GLN A 222 -3.56 -1.19 -1.61
C GLN A 222 -3.29 0.31 -1.82
N ARG A 223 -2.93 0.71 -3.05
CA ARG A 223 -2.79 2.12 -3.44
C ARG A 223 -4.11 2.87 -3.40
N LEU A 224 -5.19 2.22 -3.80
CA LEU A 224 -6.52 2.81 -3.76
C LEU A 224 -6.93 3.15 -2.32
N GLY A 225 -6.60 2.26 -1.35
CA GLY A 225 -6.81 2.52 0.08
C GLY A 225 -6.10 3.80 0.55
N GLY A 226 -4.84 3.99 0.17
CA GLY A 226 -4.10 5.22 0.52
C GLY A 226 -4.65 6.48 -0.13
N ARG A 227 -5.12 6.40 -1.39
CA ARG A 227 -5.82 7.52 -2.03
C ARG A 227 -7.12 7.87 -1.33
N LEU A 228 -7.85 6.88 -0.82
CA LEU A 228 -9.08 7.10 -0.08
C LEU A 228 -8.80 7.70 1.30
N LEU A 229 -7.67 7.37 1.94
CA LEU A 229 -7.22 7.99 3.17
C LEU A 229 -7.05 9.51 3.01
N ASN A 230 -6.47 9.94 1.89
CA ASN A 230 -6.17 11.35 1.57
C ASN A 230 -7.18 11.98 0.61
N ILE A 231 -8.39 11.44 0.52
CA ILE A 231 -9.41 11.93 -0.40
C ILE A 231 -9.80 13.39 -0.09
N ALA A 232 -9.99 14.19 -1.14
CA ALA A 232 -10.44 15.56 -0.96
C ALA A 232 -11.87 15.62 -0.35
N PRO A 233 -12.18 16.58 0.54
CA PRO A 233 -13.49 16.66 1.20
C PRO A 233 -14.67 16.68 0.23
N LYS A 234 -14.55 17.37 -0.92
CA LYS A 234 -15.60 17.41 -1.95
C LYS A 234 -15.91 16.04 -2.54
N ASP A 235 -14.88 15.19 -2.68
CA ASP A 235 -15.02 13.87 -3.27
C ASP A 235 -15.51 12.86 -2.21
N TRP A 236 -15.11 13.04 -0.94
CA TRP A 236 -15.70 12.32 0.18
C TRP A 236 -17.21 12.58 0.29
N ASN A 237 -17.64 13.84 0.24
CA ASN A 237 -19.07 14.20 0.27
C ASN A 237 -19.87 13.56 -0.88
N ARG A 238 -19.27 13.32 -2.03
CA ARG A 238 -19.93 12.60 -3.15
C ARG A 238 -20.04 11.10 -2.92
N ILE A 239 -19.16 10.52 -2.12
CA ILE A 239 -19.23 9.10 -1.73
C ILE A 239 -20.31 8.94 -0.65
N ALA A 240 -20.36 9.89 0.29
CA ALA A 240 -21.27 9.87 1.44
C ALA A 240 -22.70 10.33 1.13
N ALA A 241 -22.95 10.89 -0.07
CA ALA A 241 -24.28 11.30 -0.52
C ALA A 241 -25.10 10.10 -1.00
#